data_503e090029a17da95bcb7010ce92ba78
#
_entry.id   503e090029a17da95bcb7010ce92ba78
#
_cell.length_a   1.000
_cell.length_b   1.000
_cell.length_c   1.000
_cell.angle_alpha   90.00
_cell.angle_beta   90.00
_cell.angle_gamma   90.00
#
_symmetry.space_group_name_H-M   'P 1'
#
loop_
_entity.id
_entity.type
_entity.pdbx_description
1 polymer ?
#
loop_
_entity_poly.entity_id
_entity_poly.type
_entity_poly.pdbx_seq_one_letter_code
_entity_poly.pdbx_strand_id
1 'polypeptide(L)'
;MRNAKIVCTLGPASDDAETIRSLADAGMSVARLNASHGSTDHRRTVIDRVRDVDDELTEPLAVMVHLKGPEVRTAEIDEPVMLETGSEVVFAKGDTSTPEFVGLTVSITECEPGDTILLDDGRIEAHVRRVDGEEVVAEIISGGKLQSRKGVNIPGVDLDIELITEGDERELELAADKQADFVAASFVRDGEDVYKIIDKLEEFGDADIPVIAKIERAGAVENLDSIISAADGVMVARGDLGVECPLEDVPVVQKRIIKKCVDAGVPVITATEMLDSMIHSRRPTRAEASDVANAVLDGTDAVMLSGETAIGDHPVRVVETMADIVNGVEETDEYAESVEQRVPSAKDQSRTEALARSARYLARDIGASAVVAASESGYTARKTAKFRPQVPIVATTPNERVRRQLGLVWGVIPRSLEYQESVEHILEGSVQAALDANAAESGDTVVAISGLVSNIDQAQTTNMLKVHVAAEQIASGKQIVGGRVAGPLVRLTDGDLSDVPEGAILSLSTAFDGEFTGDIEKIGGIVDAREGMTGYPAVIARELGIPMLSGAIVPDRIAEGQTLSIDAERGVVFEGNVLRTPRR
;
A
#
# COMPACT_ATOMS: atom_id res chain seq x y z
N MET A 1 10.02 -6.35 7.71
CA MET A 1 9.34 -5.63 6.59
C MET A 1 8.08 -5.01 7.14
N ARG A 2 7.81 -3.73 6.86
CA ARG A 2 6.68 -2.97 7.41
C ARG A 2 5.39 -3.27 6.62
N ASN A 3 4.30 -3.58 7.31
CA ASN A 3 3.00 -3.83 6.69
C ASN A 3 2.21 -2.52 6.47
N ALA A 4 2.08 -1.68 7.52
CA ALA A 4 1.43 -0.39 7.39
C ALA A 4 2.31 0.58 6.59
N LYS A 5 1.72 1.34 5.67
CA LYS A 5 2.40 2.21 4.71
C LYS A 5 2.58 3.63 5.28
N ILE A 6 3.43 4.44 4.66
CA ILE A 6 3.62 5.85 5.05
C ILE A 6 3.27 6.75 3.87
N VAL A 7 2.34 7.67 4.11
CA VAL A 7 1.98 8.75 3.19
C VAL A 7 2.66 10.03 3.67
N CYS A 8 3.44 10.69 2.81
CA CYS A 8 4.09 11.95 3.16
C CYS A 8 3.58 13.09 2.29
N THR A 9 3.24 14.22 2.91
CA THR A 9 2.92 15.42 2.16
C THR A 9 4.20 16.11 1.73
N LEU A 10 4.34 16.35 0.42
CA LEU A 10 5.43 17.11 -0.14
C LEU A 10 5.12 18.61 -0.11
N GLY A 11 6.12 19.40 0.16
CA GLY A 11 6.04 20.85 0.22
C GLY A 11 7.43 21.48 0.18
N PRO A 12 7.59 22.78 0.52
CA PRO A 12 8.85 23.51 0.36
C PRO A 12 10.08 22.84 1.01
N ALA A 13 9.88 21.99 2.03
CA ALA A 13 10.98 21.28 2.69
C ALA A 13 11.34 19.94 2.03
N SER A 14 10.56 19.48 1.02
CA SER A 14 10.66 18.11 0.51
C SER A 14 10.26 17.93 -0.96
N ASP A 15 10.19 19.00 -1.75
CA ASP A 15 9.72 18.95 -3.14
C ASP A 15 10.85 18.81 -4.18
N ASP A 16 12.11 18.72 -3.76
CA ASP A 16 13.24 18.42 -4.65
C ASP A 16 13.50 16.90 -4.77
N ALA A 17 14.10 16.49 -5.89
CA ALA A 17 14.28 15.06 -6.23
C ALA A 17 15.19 14.31 -5.23
N GLU A 18 16.21 14.97 -4.66
CA GLU A 18 17.13 14.35 -3.69
C GLU A 18 16.41 14.05 -2.37
N THR A 19 15.61 15.02 -1.89
CA THR A 19 14.80 14.85 -0.69
C THR A 19 13.69 13.82 -0.91
N ILE A 20 12.99 13.85 -2.07
CA ILE A 20 11.96 12.84 -2.41
C ILE A 20 12.57 11.43 -2.37
N ARG A 21 13.75 11.23 -2.96
CA ARG A 21 14.47 9.95 -2.90
C ARG A 21 14.78 9.55 -1.47
N SER A 22 15.32 10.47 -0.67
CA SER A 22 15.66 10.21 0.73
C SER A 22 14.43 9.84 1.58
N LEU A 23 13.27 10.46 1.30
CA LEU A 23 12.00 10.11 1.95
C LEU A 23 11.52 8.71 1.53
N ALA A 24 11.66 8.34 0.25
CA ALA A 24 11.34 7.00 -0.24
C ALA A 24 12.23 5.94 0.42
N ASP A 25 13.55 6.18 0.48
CA ASP A 25 14.51 5.29 1.15
C ASP A 25 14.22 5.15 2.67
N ALA A 26 13.74 6.23 3.32
CA ALA A 26 13.29 6.22 4.72
C ALA A 26 11.95 5.48 4.92
N GLY A 27 11.20 5.21 3.82
CA GLY A 27 10.00 4.39 3.84
C GLY A 27 8.71 5.06 3.39
N MET A 28 8.75 6.23 2.76
CA MET A 28 7.58 6.82 2.10
C MET A 28 7.11 5.91 0.96
N SER A 29 5.81 5.60 0.94
CA SER A 29 5.17 4.81 -0.11
C SER A 29 4.26 5.64 -1.02
N VAL A 30 3.75 6.76 -0.51
CA VAL A 30 2.86 7.66 -1.25
C VAL A 30 3.27 9.11 -1.01
N ALA A 31 3.52 9.82 -2.08
CA ALA A 31 3.76 11.27 -2.11
C ALA A 31 2.43 12.01 -2.27
N ARG A 32 1.99 12.73 -1.22
CA ARG A 32 0.75 13.51 -1.23
C ARG A 32 1.05 14.96 -1.59
N LEU A 33 0.29 15.52 -2.54
CA LEU A 33 0.35 16.90 -2.99
C LEU A 33 -0.92 17.63 -2.57
N ASN A 34 -0.79 18.62 -1.67
CA ASN A 34 -1.94 19.32 -1.11
C ASN A 34 -2.32 20.57 -1.96
N ALA A 35 -3.51 20.56 -2.56
CA ALA A 35 -4.03 21.66 -3.36
C ALA A 35 -4.35 22.94 -2.57
N SER A 36 -4.39 22.87 -1.24
CA SER A 36 -4.61 24.06 -0.40
C SER A 36 -3.44 25.06 -0.43
N HIS A 37 -2.26 24.63 -0.89
CA HIS A 37 -1.04 25.45 -0.90
C HIS A 37 -0.33 25.38 -2.25
N GLY A 38 0.33 26.47 -2.64
CA GLY A 38 1.06 26.55 -3.89
C GLY A 38 0.17 26.64 -5.14
N SER A 39 0.77 26.47 -6.32
CA SER A 39 0.06 26.51 -7.60
C SER A 39 -0.04 25.14 -8.25
N THR A 40 -1.01 24.96 -9.14
CA THR A 40 -1.18 23.74 -9.96
C THR A 40 0.07 23.44 -10.81
N ASP A 41 0.70 24.50 -11.38
CA ASP A 41 1.94 24.33 -12.18
C ASP A 41 3.12 23.83 -11.34
N HIS A 42 3.22 24.29 -10.10
CA HIS A 42 4.25 23.78 -9.19
C HIS A 42 4.00 22.30 -8.86
N ARG A 43 2.76 21.91 -8.55
CA ARG A 43 2.41 20.50 -8.30
C ARG A 43 2.70 19.63 -9.52
N ARG A 44 2.40 20.11 -10.74
CA ARG A 44 2.78 19.43 -11.99
C ARG A 44 4.26 19.10 -12.02
N THR A 45 5.12 20.08 -11.69
CA THR A 45 6.57 19.88 -11.63
C THR A 45 7.00 18.89 -10.55
N VAL A 46 6.35 18.92 -9.39
CA VAL A 46 6.66 17.96 -8.30
C VAL A 46 6.22 16.55 -8.67
N ILE A 47 5.08 16.37 -9.36
CA ILE A 47 4.66 15.05 -9.87
C ILE A 47 5.74 14.49 -10.81
N ASP A 48 6.25 15.30 -11.75
CA ASP A 48 7.29 14.86 -12.67
C ASP A 48 8.55 14.40 -11.91
N ARG A 49 8.98 15.14 -10.88
CA ARG A 49 10.10 14.72 -10.02
C ARG A 49 9.85 13.41 -9.28
N VAL A 50 8.62 13.21 -8.78
CA VAL A 50 8.24 11.95 -8.11
C VAL A 50 8.32 10.78 -9.09
N ARG A 51 7.86 10.97 -10.35
CA ARG A 51 7.95 9.95 -11.39
C ARG A 51 9.40 9.62 -11.76
N ASP A 52 10.25 10.64 -11.92
CA ASP A 52 11.69 10.46 -12.20
C ASP A 52 12.37 9.65 -11.08
N VAL A 53 11.99 9.90 -9.82
CA VAL A 53 12.49 9.13 -8.67
C VAL A 53 11.93 7.71 -8.65
N ASP A 54 10.62 7.52 -8.91
CA ASP A 54 9.97 6.19 -8.95
C ASP A 54 10.64 5.26 -9.98
N ASP A 55 11.02 5.79 -11.14
CA ASP A 55 11.69 5.03 -12.21
C ASP A 55 13.05 4.44 -11.78
N GLU A 56 13.67 5.00 -10.76
CA GLU A 56 14.95 4.53 -10.21
C GLU A 56 14.81 3.65 -8.96
N LEU A 57 13.59 3.51 -8.43
CA LEU A 57 13.31 2.76 -7.21
C LEU A 57 12.82 1.34 -7.48
N THR A 58 13.22 0.40 -6.64
CA THR A 58 12.66 -0.97 -6.64
C THR A 58 11.24 -0.99 -6.05
N GLU A 59 11.04 -0.28 -4.93
CA GLU A 59 9.72 -0.12 -4.31
C GLU A 59 9.00 1.06 -4.98
N PRO A 60 7.73 0.88 -5.41
CA PRO A 60 7.01 1.94 -6.11
C PRO A 60 6.66 3.11 -5.21
N LEU A 61 6.69 4.31 -5.79
CA LEU A 61 6.29 5.56 -5.15
C LEU A 61 5.04 6.12 -5.84
N ALA A 62 3.89 6.05 -5.15
CA ALA A 62 2.64 6.57 -5.67
C ALA A 62 2.47 8.08 -5.47
N VAL A 63 1.68 8.71 -6.35
CA VAL A 63 1.27 10.11 -6.26
C VAL A 63 -0.19 10.21 -5.85
N MET A 64 -0.49 11.01 -4.83
CA MET A 64 -1.84 11.35 -4.38
C MET A 64 -2.06 12.87 -4.51
N VAL A 65 -3.01 13.29 -5.36
CA VAL A 65 -3.46 14.68 -5.45
C VAL A 65 -4.60 14.88 -4.46
N HIS A 66 -4.42 15.80 -3.52
CA HIS A 66 -5.39 16.08 -2.46
C HIS A 66 -6.13 17.38 -2.76
N LEU A 67 -7.44 17.29 -3.02
CA LEU A 67 -8.32 18.40 -3.31
C LEU A 67 -8.53 19.26 -2.07
N LYS A 68 -8.66 20.58 -2.29
CA LYS A 68 -8.94 21.52 -1.20
C LYS A 68 -10.37 21.38 -0.68
N GLY A 69 -11.34 21.23 -1.60
CA GLY A 69 -12.77 21.24 -1.30
C GLY A 69 -13.34 22.62 -0.94
N PRO A 70 -14.65 22.68 -0.65
CA PRO A 70 -15.37 23.92 -0.40
C PRO A 70 -15.22 24.39 1.05
N GLU A 71 -14.07 24.92 1.38
CA GLU A 71 -13.78 25.45 2.71
C GLU A 71 -14.42 26.82 2.92
N VAL A 72 -15.18 26.97 4.01
CA VAL A 72 -15.67 28.28 4.44
C VAL A 72 -14.57 29.03 5.17
N ARG A 73 -14.30 30.25 4.75
CA ARG A 73 -13.26 31.10 5.39
C ARG A 73 -13.80 32.48 5.72
N THR A 74 -13.20 33.11 6.73
CA THR A 74 -13.41 34.52 6.99
C THR A 74 -12.75 35.38 5.91
N ALA A 75 -13.24 36.61 5.78
CA ALA A 75 -12.71 37.62 4.85
C ALA A 75 -11.20 37.86 5.04
N GLU A 76 -10.57 38.40 3.98
CA GLU A 76 -9.23 38.92 4.05
C GLU A 76 -9.23 40.24 4.81
N ILE A 77 -8.41 40.35 5.86
CA ILE A 77 -8.31 41.54 6.69
C ILE A 77 -6.84 41.92 6.88
N ASP A 78 -6.56 43.23 6.82
CA ASP A 78 -5.18 43.76 6.97
C ASP A 78 -4.69 43.64 8.41
N GLU A 79 -5.56 43.92 9.38
CA GLU A 79 -5.25 43.84 10.81
C GLU A 79 -6.20 42.88 11.52
N PRO A 80 -5.70 42.07 12.46
CA PRO A 80 -6.53 41.18 13.24
C PRO A 80 -7.61 41.88 14.05
N VAL A 81 -8.82 41.32 14.03
CA VAL A 81 -9.98 41.86 14.73
C VAL A 81 -10.17 41.12 16.06
N MET A 82 -10.43 41.87 17.15
CA MET A 82 -10.77 41.27 18.44
C MET A 82 -12.28 41.02 18.52
N LEU A 83 -12.67 39.78 18.69
CA LEU A 83 -14.05 39.36 19.01
C LEU A 83 -14.14 39.15 20.53
N GLU A 84 -14.94 39.98 21.21
CA GLU A 84 -15.04 39.92 22.67
C GLU A 84 -16.11 38.90 23.12
N THR A 85 -15.81 38.15 24.17
CA THR A 85 -16.76 37.21 24.77
C THR A 85 -18.01 37.96 25.25
N GLY A 86 -19.20 37.46 24.90
CA GLY A 86 -20.50 38.03 25.21
C GLY A 86 -20.99 39.10 24.24
N SER A 87 -20.20 39.46 23.20
CA SER A 87 -20.66 40.39 22.14
C SER A 87 -21.55 39.65 21.12
N GLU A 88 -22.55 40.36 20.56
CA GLU A 88 -23.26 39.90 19.36
C GLU A 88 -22.48 40.34 18.13
N VAL A 89 -22.29 39.40 17.19
CA VAL A 89 -21.58 39.59 15.94
C VAL A 89 -22.44 39.06 14.79
N VAL A 90 -22.45 39.79 13.68
CA VAL A 90 -23.14 39.40 12.45
C VAL A 90 -22.16 38.63 11.56
N PHE A 91 -22.56 37.47 11.08
CA PHE A 91 -21.86 36.65 10.09
C PHE A 91 -22.63 36.67 8.79
N ALA A 92 -22.00 37.09 7.69
CA ALA A 92 -22.59 37.10 6.37
C ALA A 92 -21.52 37.07 5.28
N LYS A 93 -21.91 36.74 4.05
CA LYS A 93 -20.99 36.84 2.92
C LYS A 93 -20.47 38.28 2.77
N GLY A 94 -19.13 38.43 2.73
CA GLY A 94 -18.52 39.77 2.66
C GLY A 94 -17.00 39.72 2.65
N ASP A 95 -16.41 40.86 2.26
CA ASP A 95 -14.95 40.98 2.04
C ASP A 95 -14.22 41.71 3.18
N THR A 96 -14.89 41.98 4.29
CA THR A 96 -14.30 42.70 5.44
C THR A 96 -14.74 42.05 6.76
N SER A 97 -14.00 42.32 7.85
CA SER A 97 -14.45 41.97 9.20
C SER A 97 -14.15 43.10 10.17
N THR A 98 -15.06 43.33 11.12
CA THR A 98 -14.99 44.25 12.22
C THR A 98 -15.33 43.56 13.53
N PRO A 99 -15.24 44.18 14.71
CA PRO A 99 -15.67 43.57 15.97
C PRO A 99 -17.18 43.16 16.01
N GLU A 100 -18.02 43.80 15.19
CA GLU A 100 -19.47 43.56 15.13
C GLU A 100 -19.91 42.75 13.88
N PHE A 101 -19.01 42.58 12.90
CA PHE A 101 -19.32 41.92 11.63
C PHE A 101 -18.15 41.04 11.15
N VAL A 102 -18.41 39.79 10.85
CA VAL A 102 -17.44 38.85 10.24
C VAL A 102 -17.90 38.50 8.85
N GLY A 103 -17.16 38.97 7.84
CA GLY A 103 -17.35 38.60 6.45
C GLY A 103 -16.90 37.16 6.20
N LEU A 104 -17.68 36.42 5.41
CA LEU A 104 -17.42 35.04 5.05
C LEU A 104 -17.35 34.88 3.52
N THR A 105 -16.63 33.86 3.07
CA THR A 105 -16.54 33.52 1.63
C THR A 105 -17.85 33.02 1.04
N VAL A 106 -18.73 32.45 1.86
CA VAL A 106 -20.04 31.91 1.48
C VAL A 106 -21.12 32.33 2.48
N SER A 107 -22.39 32.20 2.10
CA SER A 107 -23.52 32.35 3.03
C SER A 107 -23.59 31.13 3.95
N ILE A 108 -24.09 31.34 5.18
CA ILE A 108 -24.33 30.30 6.18
C ILE A 108 -25.75 30.37 6.75
N THR A 109 -26.70 30.77 5.92
CA THR A 109 -28.11 30.97 6.31
C THR A 109 -28.86 29.67 6.61
N GLU A 110 -28.27 28.53 6.36
CA GLU A 110 -28.75 27.20 6.75
C GLU A 110 -28.65 26.96 8.28
N CYS A 111 -27.94 27.84 8.99
CA CYS A 111 -27.84 27.77 10.45
C CYS A 111 -29.20 28.03 11.10
N GLU A 112 -29.41 27.37 12.24
CA GLU A 112 -30.58 27.58 13.10
C GLU A 112 -30.14 28.17 14.47
N PRO A 113 -31.05 28.84 15.21
CA PRO A 113 -30.75 29.27 16.57
C PRO A 113 -30.30 28.13 17.47
N GLY A 114 -29.15 28.28 18.07
CA GLY A 114 -28.52 27.24 18.90
C GLY A 114 -27.33 26.56 18.25
N ASP A 115 -27.14 26.68 16.93
CA ASP A 115 -25.95 26.14 16.25
C ASP A 115 -24.69 26.85 16.72
N THR A 116 -23.58 26.14 16.62
CA THR A 116 -22.25 26.63 17.00
C THR A 116 -21.45 26.97 15.75
N ILE A 117 -20.87 28.17 15.73
CA ILE A 117 -19.91 28.61 14.71
C ILE A 117 -18.52 28.61 15.36
N LEU A 118 -17.60 27.83 14.79
CA LEU A 118 -16.21 27.73 15.22
C LEU A 118 -15.30 28.44 14.22
N LEU A 119 -14.41 29.31 14.69
CA LEU A 119 -13.44 30.05 13.90
C LEU A 119 -12.02 29.69 14.34
N ASP A 120 -11.06 29.70 13.39
CA ASP A 120 -9.63 29.44 13.64
C ASP A 120 -9.43 28.12 14.42
N ASP A 121 -9.92 27.01 13.86
CA ASP A 121 -9.84 25.65 14.43
C ASP A 121 -10.45 25.55 15.84
N GLY A 122 -11.58 26.22 16.06
CA GLY A 122 -12.31 26.22 17.34
C GLY A 122 -11.72 27.12 18.43
N ARG A 123 -10.72 27.95 18.11
CA ARG A 123 -10.16 28.93 19.09
C ARG A 123 -11.13 30.03 19.44
N ILE A 124 -12.06 30.36 18.55
CA ILE A 124 -13.14 31.33 18.75
C ILE A 124 -14.44 30.57 18.53
N GLU A 125 -15.39 30.69 19.48
CA GLU A 125 -16.67 30.02 19.45
C GLU A 125 -17.80 31.06 19.55
N ALA A 126 -18.81 30.91 18.67
CA ALA A 126 -20.02 31.70 18.69
C ALA A 126 -21.26 30.81 18.60
N HIS A 127 -22.35 31.19 19.26
CA HIS A 127 -23.64 30.50 19.20
C HIS A 127 -24.66 31.34 18.45
N VAL A 128 -25.27 30.77 17.43
CA VAL A 128 -26.32 31.41 16.62
C VAL A 128 -27.51 31.78 17.49
N ARG A 129 -27.91 33.04 17.43
CA ARG A 129 -29.09 33.57 18.12
C ARG A 129 -30.30 33.70 17.20
N ARG A 130 -30.10 34.16 15.97
CA ARG A 130 -31.14 34.28 14.96
C ARG A 130 -30.52 34.39 13.56
N VAL A 131 -31.35 34.12 12.57
CA VAL A 131 -31.03 34.32 11.15
C VAL A 131 -32.01 35.39 10.61
N ASP A 132 -31.47 36.50 10.12
CA ASP A 132 -32.22 37.64 9.60
C ASP A 132 -31.90 37.85 8.10
N GLY A 133 -32.63 37.18 7.21
CA GLY A 133 -32.36 37.22 5.78
C GLY A 133 -31.04 36.53 5.41
N GLU A 134 -30.07 37.30 4.92
CA GLU A 134 -28.71 36.78 4.59
C GLU A 134 -27.71 36.91 5.73
N GLU A 135 -28.14 37.39 6.88
CA GLU A 135 -27.30 37.63 8.07
C GLU A 135 -27.58 36.62 9.18
N VAL A 136 -26.53 36.05 9.72
CA VAL A 136 -26.58 35.17 10.90
C VAL A 136 -26.02 35.94 12.09
N VAL A 137 -26.84 36.17 13.11
CA VAL A 137 -26.46 36.86 14.32
C VAL A 137 -26.10 35.84 15.40
N ALA A 138 -24.88 35.88 15.89
CA ALA A 138 -24.40 34.96 16.91
C ALA A 138 -23.75 35.70 18.08
N GLU A 139 -23.83 35.12 19.27
CA GLU A 139 -23.12 35.58 20.47
C GLU A 139 -21.77 34.87 20.58
N ILE A 140 -20.71 35.62 20.79
CA ILE A 140 -19.36 35.10 21.03
C ILE A 140 -19.31 34.46 22.43
N ILE A 141 -19.12 33.14 22.48
CA ILE A 141 -19.01 32.37 23.73
C ILE A 141 -17.56 32.36 24.23
N SER A 142 -16.63 32.09 23.30
CA SER A 142 -15.19 32.16 23.56
C SER A 142 -14.57 33.14 22.58
N GLY A 143 -14.18 34.30 23.06
CA GLY A 143 -13.60 35.39 22.24
C GLY A 143 -12.12 35.20 21.96
N GLY A 144 -11.64 35.91 20.94
CA GLY A 144 -10.24 35.86 20.55
C GLY A 144 -9.88 36.81 19.44
N LYS A 145 -8.61 36.78 19.06
CA LYS A 145 -8.05 37.62 17.98
C LYS A 145 -8.22 36.88 16.64
N LEU A 146 -9.24 37.28 15.87
CA LEU A 146 -9.50 36.75 14.54
C LEU A 146 -8.44 37.31 13.56
N GLN A 147 -7.73 36.40 12.90
CA GLN A 147 -6.78 36.74 11.85
C GLN A 147 -7.43 36.62 10.45
N SER A 148 -6.72 37.04 9.41
CA SER A 148 -7.14 36.97 8.01
C SER A 148 -7.37 35.54 7.55
N ARG A 149 -8.44 35.32 6.76
CA ARG A 149 -8.73 34.06 6.03
C ARG A 149 -8.75 32.80 6.90
N LYS A 150 -9.30 32.89 8.11
CA LYS A 150 -9.41 31.72 9.02
C LYS A 150 -10.54 30.80 8.62
N GLY A 151 -10.35 29.49 8.84
CA GLY A 151 -11.39 28.48 8.64
C GLY A 151 -12.60 28.72 9.53
N VAL A 152 -13.77 28.39 9.00
CA VAL A 152 -15.06 28.48 9.69
C VAL A 152 -15.74 27.11 9.60
N ASN A 153 -16.02 26.52 10.76
CA ASN A 153 -16.75 25.25 10.87
C ASN A 153 -18.09 25.49 11.57
N ILE A 154 -19.10 24.79 11.12
CA ILE A 154 -20.43 24.81 11.73
C ILE A 154 -20.87 23.35 11.90
N PRO A 155 -20.49 22.74 13.05
CA PRO A 155 -20.73 21.33 13.28
C PRO A 155 -22.21 20.97 13.18
N GLY A 156 -22.51 19.92 12.40
CA GLY A 156 -23.88 19.42 12.22
C GLY A 156 -24.74 20.16 11.20
N VAL A 157 -24.26 21.29 10.65
CA VAL A 157 -25.00 22.04 9.60
C VAL A 157 -24.46 21.64 8.22
N ASP A 158 -25.37 21.22 7.33
CA ASP A 158 -25.06 20.97 5.92
C ASP A 158 -25.32 22.25 5.11
N LEU A 159 -24.23 22.91 4.73
CA LEU A 159 -24.29 24.11 3.91
C LEU A 159 -24.51 23.69 2.45
N ASP A 160 -25.37 24.41 1.73
CA ASP A 160 -25.62 24.20 0.30
C ASP A 160 -24.45 24.74 -0.56
N ILE A 161 -23.31 24.04 -0.44
CA ILE A 161 -22.08 24.40 -1.15
C ILE A 161 -21.72 23.27 -2.11
N GLU A 162 -21.39 23.62 -3.37
CA GLU A 162 -20.87 22.67 -4.33
C GLU A 162 -19.57 22.04 -3.83
N LEU A 163 -19.50 20.69 -3.88
CA LEU A 163 -18.33 19.93 -3.40
C LEU A 163 -17.05 20.24 -4.19
N ILE A 164 -17.18 20.35 -5.52
CA ILE A 164 -16.05 20.57 -6.43
C ILE A 164 -15.98 22.05 -6.76
N THR A 165 -14.94 22.70 -6.29
CA THR A 165 -14.69 24.11 -6.61
C THR A 165 -13.97 24.24 -7.95
N GLU A 166 -13.96 25.46 -8.55
CA GLU A 166 -13.13 25.73 -9.75
C GLU A 166 -11.63 25.41 -9.53
N GLY A 167 -11.16 25.53 -8.27
CA GLY A 167 -9.82 25.13 -7.87
C GLY A 167 -9.63 23.62 -7.98
N ASP A 168 -10.60 22.89 -7.46
CA ASP A 168 -10.57 21.42 -7.48
C ASP A 168 -10.69 20.86 -8.90
N GLU A 169 -11.47 21.49 -9.79
CA GLU A 169 -11.52 21.10 -11.21
C GLU A 169 -10.13 21.13 -11.87
N ARG A 170 -9.34 22.19 -11.63
CA ARG A 170 -7.98 22.28 -12.16
C ARG A 170 -7.05 21.19 -11.61
N GLU A 171 -7.25 20.79 -10.35
CA GLU A 171 -6.47 19.72 -9.74
C GLU A 171 -6.92 18.33 -10.22
N LEU A 172 -8.20 18.13 -10.50
CA LEU A 172 -8.71 16.90 -11.12
C LEU A 172 -8.22 16.76 -12.57
N GLU A 173 -8.19 17.88 -13.34
CA GLU A 173 -7.59 17.90 -14.68
C GLU A 173 -6.09 17.59 -14.61
N LEU A 174 -5.35 18.16 -13.64
CA LEU A 174 -3.94 17.84 -13.41
C LEU A 174 -3.76 16.36 -13.06
N ALA A 175 -4.60 15.81 -12.18
CA ALA A 175 -4.54 14.42 -11.77
C ALA A 175 -4.75 13.47 -12.97
N ALA A 176 -5.73 13.77 -13.84
CA ALA A 176 -5.99 13.00 -15.06
C ALA A 176 -4.82 13.13 -16.06
N ASP A 177 -4.34 14.35 -16.36
CA ASP A 177 -3.26 14.61 -17.31
C ASP A 177 -1.94 13.92 -16.87
N LYS A 178 -1.63 13.94 -15.58
CA LYS A 178 -0.42 13.33 -15.00
C LYS A 178 -0.61 11.88 -14.55
N GLN A 179 -1.79 11.30 -14.81
CA GLN A 179 -2.12 9.93 -14.41
C GLN A 179 -1.75 9.69 -12.93
N ALA A 180 -2.24 10.55 -12.04
CA ALA A 180 -2.05 10.38 -10.60
C ALA A 180 -2.54 9.00 -10.16
N ASP A 181 -1.94 8.45 -9.11
CA ASP A 181 -2.29 7.12 -8.63
C ASP A 181 -3.52 7.18 -7.70
N PHE A 182 -3.77 8.34 -7.08
CA PHE A 182 -4.92 8.60 -6.21
C PHE A 182 -5.35 10.07 -6.26
N VAL A 183 -6.65 10.30 -6.02
CA VAL A 183 -7.20 11.61 -5.66
C VAL A 183 -7.82 11.50 -4.27
N ALA A 184 -7.43 12.39 -3.34
CA ALA A 184 -8.05 12.48 -2.02
C ALA A 184 -9.05 13.65 -2.01
N ALA A 185 -10.31 13.32 -1.74
CA ALA A 185 -11.44 14.27 -1.77
C ALA A 185 -11.77 14.77 -0.37
N SER A 186 -11.73 16.09 -0.17
CA SER A 186 -12.13 16.76 1.08
C SER A 186 -13.63 17.03 1.13
N PHE A 187 -14.16 17.17 2.32
CA PHE A 187 -15.55 17.52 2.61
C PHE A 187 -16.62 16.57 2.04
N VAL A 188 -16.25 15.30 1.82
CA VAL A 188 -17.20 14.27 1.41
C VAL A 188 -18.25 14.06 2.50
N ARG A 189 -19.55 14.11 2.13
CA ARG A 189 -20.69 13.95 3.03
C ARG A 189 -21.28 12.54 2.98
N ASP A 190 -21.28 11.94 1.78
CA ASP A 190 -21.85 10.63 1.49
C ASP A 190 -21.23 9.98 0.24
N GLY A 191 -21.78 8.83 -0.19
CA GLY A 191 -21.30 8.11 -1.39
C GLY A 191 -21.59 8.84 -2.69
N GLU A 192 -22.61 9.70 -2.77
CA GLU A 192 -22.94 10.46 -3.98
C GLU A 192 -21.86 11.51 -4.26
N ASP A 193 -21.32 12.11 -3.23
CA ASP A 193 -20.20 13.05 -3.37
C ASP A 193 -18.94 12.37 -3.94
N VAL A 194 -18.68 11.11 -3.58
CA VAL A 194 -17.59 10.32 -4.18
C VAL A 194 -17.83 10.11 -5.68
N TYR A 195 -19.06 9.75 -6.07
CA TYR A 195 -19.41 9.57 -7.49
C TYR A 195 -19.26 10.86 -8.29
N LYS A 196 -19.59 12.05 -7.74
CA LYS A 196 -19.35 13.33 -8.42
C LYS A 196 -17.87 13.55 -8.76
N ILE A 197 -16.94 13.14 -7.87
CA ILE A 197 -15.50 13.22 -8.16
C ILE A 197 -15.12 12.26 -9.28
N ILE A 198 -15.63 11.02 -9.25
CA ILE A 198 -15.38 10.01 -10.28
C ILE A 198 -15.91 10.48 -11.65
N ASP A 199 -17.16 10.98 -11.69
CA ASP A 199 -17.77 11.51 -12.91
C ASP A 199 -16.92 12.67 -13.49
N LYS A 200 -16.38 13.53 -12.62
CA LYS A 200 -15.53 14.64 -13.07
C LYS A 200 -14.18 14.17 -13.60
N LEU A 201 -13.58 13.15 -13.00
CA LEU A 201 -12.37 12.49 -13.52
C LEU A 201 -12.64 11.83 -14.89
N GLU A 202 -13.82 11.22 -15.08
CA GLU A 202 -14.24 10.67 -16.37
C GLU A 202 -14.37 11.77 -17.44
N GLU A 203 -14.93 12.95 -17.11
CA GLU A 203 -14.97 14.11 -18.00
C GLU A 203 -13.57 14.55 -18.46
N PHE A 204 -12.55 14.45 -17.58
CA PHE A 204 -11.16 14.74 -17.90
C PHE A 204 -10.40 13.55 -18.54
N GLY A 205 -11.09 12.43 -18.77
CA GLY A 205 -10.58 11.28 -19.54
C GLY A 205 -9.87 10.19 -18.72
N ASP A 206 -9.99 10.19 -17.40
CA ASP A 206 -9.37 9.16 -16.55
C ASP A 206 -10.25 8.77 -15.33
N ALA A 207 -11.31 8.01 -15.59
CA ALA A 207 -12.21 7.47 -14.55
C ALA A 207 -11.54 6.43 -13.64
N ASP A 208 -10.36 5.91 -14.02
CA ASP A 208 -9.68 4.82 -13.31
C ASP A 208 -8.78 5.32 -12.15
N ILE A 209 -8.76 6.63 -11.86
CA ILE A 209 -8.05 7.15 -10.69
C ILE A 209 -8.83 6.82 -9.42
N PRO A 210 -8.29 6.01 -8.50
CA PRO A 210 -8.93 5.70 -7.23
C PRO A 210 -9.17 6.95 -6.38
N VAL A 211 -10.38 7.06 -5.82
CA VAL A 211 -10.78 8.17 -4.96
C VAL A 211 -10.67 7.76 -3.48
N ILE A 212 -9.90 8.54 -2.72
CA ILE A 212 -9.76 8.41 -1.26
C ILE A 212 -10.68 9.45 -0.60
N ALA A 213 -11.77 9.01 0.03
CA ALA A 213 -12.70 9.89 0.73
C ALA A 213 -12.16 10.29 2.10
N LYS A 214 -12.08 11.60 2.37
CA LYS A 214 -11.71 12.11 3.70
C LYS A 214 -12.93 12.16 4.60
N ILE A 215 -12.83 11.53 5.75
CA ILE A 215 -13.83 11.60 6.83
C ILE A 215 -13.39 12.67 7.81
N GLU A 216 -14.01 13.82 7.72
CA GLU A 216 -13.66 15.02 8.47
C GLU A 216 -14.87 15.77 9.05
N ARG A 217 -16.08 15.31 8.75
CA ARG A 217 -17.34 15.88 9.23
C ARG A 217 -18.17 14.85 9.98
N ALA A 218 -18.97 15.31 10.95
CA ALA A 218 -19.88 14.45 11.70
C ALA A 218 -20.87 13.70 10.78
N GLY A 219 -21.45 14.38 9.78
CA GLY A 219 -22.34 13.77 8.79
C GLY A 219 -21.69 12.66 7.96
N ALA A 220 -20.40 12.77 7.62
CA ALA A 220 -19.65 11.72 6.93
C ALA A 220 -19.49 10.45 7.81
N VAL A 221 -19.36 10.62 9.13
CA VAL A 221 -19.32 9.47 10.08
C VAL A 221 -20.66 8.75 10.13
N GLU A 222 -21.77 9.46 10.00
CA GLU A 222 -23.12 8.85 9.93
C GLU A 222 -23.32 8.08 8.62
N ASN A 223 -22.85 8.64 7.49
CA ASN A 223 -22.96 8.08 6.15
C ASN A 223 -21.81 7.16 5.73
N LEU A 224 -21.00 6.73 6.70
CA LEU A 224 -19.74 5.99 6.45
C LEU A 224 -19.91 4.75 5.57
N ASP A 225 -21.04 4.02 5.69
CA ASP A 225 -21.27 2.80 4.89
C ASP A 225 -21.45 3.12 3.40
N SER A 226 -22.14 4.23 3.04
CA SER A 226 -22.28 4.68 1.66
C SER A 226 -20.95 5.17 1.10
N ILE A 227 -20.17 5.90 1.89
CA ILE A 227 -18.85 6.38 1.50
C ILE A 227 -17.89 5.22 1.23
N ILE A 228 -17.79 4.24 2.16
CA ILE A 228 -16.93 3.06 1.98
C ILE A 228 -17.35 2.21 0.77
N SER A 229 -18.63 2.23 0.43
CA SER A 229 -19.13 1.48 -0.73
C SER A 229 -18.78 2.15 -2.08
N ALA A 230 -18.61 3.46 -2.09
CA ALA A 230 -18.32 4.26 -3.28
C ALA A 230 -16.82 4.54 -3.47
N ALA A 231 -16.07 4.70 -2.38
CA ALA A 231 -14.66 5.07 -2.41
C ALA A 231 -13.71 3.87 -2.55
N ASP A 232 -12.54 4.10 -3.14
CA ASP A 232 -11.46 3.12 -3.24
C ASP A 232 -10.55 3.12 -2.02
N GLY A 233 -10.64 4.14 -1.17
CA GLY A 233 -9.95 4.27 0.11
C GLY A 233 -10.59 5.34 0.99
N VAL A 234 -10.21 5.35 2.25
CA VAL A 234 -10.71 6.31 3.24
C VAL A 234 -9.54 6.94 3.98
N MET A 235 -9.66 8.23 4.31
CA MET A 235 -8.72 8.95 5.15
C MET A 235 -9.43 9.48 6.40
N VAL A 236 -8.94 9.14 7.58
CA VAL A 236 -9.42 9.67 8.86
C VAL A 236 -8.68 10.96 9.16
N ALA A 237 -9.34 12.11 8.94
CA ALA A 237 -8.79 13.45 9.16
C ALA A 237 -9.09 13.91 10.59
N ARG A 238 -8.26 13.50 11.55
CA ARG A 238 -8.53 13.65 12.98
C ARG A 238 -8.54 15.11 13.45
N GLY A 239 -7.72 15.97 12.83
CA GLY A 239 -7.73 17.40 13.11
C GLY A 239 -9.09 18.02 12.82
N ASP A 240 -9.59 17.81 11.60
CA ASP A 240 -10.90 18.33 11.17
C ASP A 240 -12.05 17.69 11.98
N LEU A 241 -11.99 16.36 12.21
CA LEU A 241 -12.97 15.66 13.06
C LEU A 241 -12.99 16.18 14.49
N GLY A 242 -11.85 16.62 15.06
CA GLY A 242 -11.77 17.18 16.41
C GLY A 242 -12.39 18.56 16.54
N VAL A 243 -12.65 19.24 15.40
CA VAL A 243 -13.42 20.49 15.36
C VAL A 243 -14.92 20.22 15.19
N GLU A 244 -15.26 19.15 14.45
CA GLU A 244 -16.65 18.78 14.12
C GLU A 244 -17.33 17.87 15.16
N CYS A 245 -16.54 17.13 15.96
CA CYS A 245 -17.04 16.21 16.98
C CYS A 245 -16.37 16.53 18.34
N PRO A 246 -16.97 16.13 19.47
CA PRO A 246 -16.30 16.20 20.76
C PRO A 246 -14.94 15.48 20.70
N LEU A 247 -13.89 16.14 21.20
CA LEU A 247 -12.51 15.65 21.08
C LEU A 247 -12.33 14.24 21.68
N GLU A 248 -13.04 13.94 22.76
CA GLU A 248 -13.06 12.63 23.42
C GLU A 248 -13.66 11.51 22.56
N ASP A 249 -14.48 11.85 21.55
CA ASP A 249 -15.09 10.88 20.65
C ASP A 249 -14.18 10.53 19.46
N VAL A 250 -13.25 11.40 19.11
CA VAL A 250 -12.36 11.21 17.93
C VAL A 250 -11.64 9.84 17.95
N PRO A 251 -11.04 9.37 19.06
CA PRO A 251 -10.41 8.05 19.09
C PRO A 251 -11.39 6.89 18.87
N VAL A 252 -12.63 7.02 19.32
CA VAL A 252 -13.69 6.01 19.14
C VAL A 252 -14.16 5.99 17.69
N VAL A 253 -14.33 7.17 17.09
CA VAL A 253 -14.69 7.35 15.69
C VAL A 253 -13.60 6.77 14.78
N GLN A 254 -12.32 7.06 15.06
CA GLN A 254 -11.18 6.46 14.34
C GLN A 254 -11.26 4.93 14.33
N LYS A 255 -11.41 4.30 15.49
CA LYS A 255 -11.50 2.83 15.60
C LYS A 255 -12.70 2.27 14.82
N ARG A 256 -13.85 2.97 14.83
CA ARG A 256 -15.04 2.59 14.08
C ARG A 256 -14.79 2.66 12.57
N ILE A 257 -14.16 3.74 12.09
CA ILE A 257 -13.84 3.92 10.66
C ILE A 257 -12.85 2.84 10.20
N ILE A 258 -11.72 2.68 10.90
CA ILE A 258 -10.71 1.67 10.57
C ILE A 258 -11.33 0.28 10.50
N LYS A 259 -12.11 -0.10 11.53
CA LYS A 259 -12.77 -1.41 11.56
C LYS A 259 -13.68 -1.63 10.35
N LYS A 260 -14.54 -0.66 10.00
CA LYS A 260 -15.45 -0.77 8.86
C LYS A 260 -14.70 -0.86 7.53
N CYS A 261 -13.63 -0.09 7.35
CA CYS A 261 -12.78 -0.14 6.17
C CYS A 261 -12.09 -1.50 6.01
N VAL A 262 -11.51 -2.04 7.08
CA VAL A 262 -10.91 -3.38 7.11
C VAL A 262 -11.95 -4.46 6.80
N ASP A 263 -13.15 -4.39 7.40
CA ASP A 263 -14.24 -5.33 7.14
C ASP A 263 -14.71 -5.28 5.66
N ALA A 264 -14.66 -4.12 5.03
CA ALA A 264 -14.98 -3.95 3.60
C ALA A 264 -13.81 -4.33 2.67
N GLY A 265 -12.57 -4.32 3.18
CA GLY A 265 -11.34 -4.47 2.38
C GLY A 265 -11.04 -3.23 1.54
N VAL A 266 -11.31 -2.05 2.11
CA VAL A 266 -11.02 -0.73 1.57
C VAL A 266 -9.87 -0.14 2.37
N PRO A 267 -8.75 0.28 1.75
CA PRO A 267 -7.60 0.85 2.44
C PRO A 267 -7.99 2.07 3.28
N VAL A 268 -7.41 2.16 4.49
CA VAL A 268 -7.65 3.30 5.39
C VAL A 268 -6.34 3.96 5.81
N ILE A 269 -6.31 5.30 5.73
CA ILE A 269 -5.18 6.14 6.11
C ILE A 269 -5.55 6.89 7.39
N THR A 270 -4.74 6.74 8.44
CA THR A 270 -4.86 7.59 9.63
C THR A 270 -3.99 8.84 9.47
N ALA A 271 -4.62 10.00 9.54
CA ALA A 271 -4.02 11.28 9.15
C ALA A 271 -4.11 12.33 10.28
N THR A 272 -3.36 13.41 10.08
CA THR A 272 -3.25 14.65 10.88
C THR A 272 -2.62 14.48 12.26
N GLU A 273 -1.68 15.37 12.57
CA GLU A 273 -1.01 15.53 13.87
C GLU A 273 -0.40 14.23 14.42
N MET A 274 0.18 13.40 13.54
CA MET A 274 0.77 12.12 13.96
C MET A 274 2.07 12.32 14.74
N LEU A 275 2.98 13.18 14.23
CA LEU A 275 4.26 13.54 14.82
C LEU A 275 4.49 15.06 14.75
N ASP A 276 3.45 15.86 15.00
CA ASP A 276 3.41 17.31 14.77
C ASP A 276 4.56 18.06 15.44
N SER A 277 4.94 17.66 16.67
CA SER A 277 6.09 18.26 17.35
C SER A 277 7.40 18.13 16.55
N MET A 278 7.49 17.14 15.63
CA MET A 278 8.66 16.93 14.80
C MET A 278 8.75 17.89 13.59
N ILE A 279 7.79 18.78 13.39
CA ILE A 279 7.96 19.93 12.47
C ILE A 279 9.25 20.69 12.85
N HIS A 280 9.49 20.89 14.15
CA HIS A 280 10.67 21.62 14.65
C HIS A 280 11.59 20.79 15.54
N SER A 281 11.14 19.62 16.01
CA SER A 281 11.88 18.75 16.91
C SER A 281 12.42 17.52 16.21
N ARG A 282 13.61 17.04 16.63
CA ARG A 282 14.19 15.79 16.10
C ARG A 282 13.60 14.51 16.70
N ARG A 283 12.74 14.65 17.69
CA ARG A 283 12.09 13.51 18.40
C ARG A 283 10.64 13.87 18.69
N PRO A 284 9.73 12.90 18.56
CA PRO A 284 8.34 13.08 18.93
C PRO A 284 8.18 13.13 20.45
N THR A 285 7.03 13.58 20.88
CA THR A 285 6.55 13.37 22.24
C THR A 285 6.17 11.89 22.46
N ARG A 286 6.04 11.47 23.74
CA ARG A 286 5.54 10.11 24.05
C ARG A 286 4.08 9.93 23.63
N ALA A 287 3.28 10.99 23.70
CA ALA A 287 1.87 10.96 23.29
C ALA A 287 1.75 10.68 21.78
N GLU A 288 2.52 11.36 20.94
CA GLU A 288 2.55 11.16 19.50
C GLU A 288 3.04 9.74 19.13
N ALA A 289 4.12 9.25 19.75
CA ALA A 289 4.59 7.88 19.52
C ALA A 289 3.54 6.83 19.92
N SER A 290 2.79 7.07 21.02
CA SER A 290 1.68 6.21 21.44
C SER A 290 0.49 6.31 20.50
N ASP A 291 0.23 7.47 19.92
CA ASP A 291 -0.84 7.69 18.96
C ASP A 291 -0.59 6.93 17.64
N VAL A 292 0.62 7.04 17.08
CA VAL A 292 1.04 6.21 15.94
C VAL A 292 0.88 4.72 16.25
N ALA A 293 1.36 4.27 17.41
CA ALA A 293 1.24 2.88 17.83
C ALA A 293 -0.22 2.42 17.91
N ASN A 294 -1.12 3.25 18.45
CA ASN A 294 -2.56 2.97 18.53
C ASN A 294 -3.19 2.85 17.13
N ALA A 295 -2.87 3.75 16.20
CA ALA A 295 -3.38 3.68 14.83
C ALA A 295 -2.98 2.36 14.14
N VAL A 296 -1.73 1.91 14.33
CA VAL A 296 -1.23 0.63 13.80
C VAL A 296 -1.94 -0.55 14.47
N LEU A 297 -2.07 -0.54 15.80
CA LEU A 297 -2.80 -1.56 16.56
C LEU A 297 -4.29 -1.59 16.18
N ASP A 298 -4.91 -0.47 15.81
CA ASP A 298 -6.28 -0.40 15.33
C ASP A 298 -6.47 -1.05 13.96
N GLY A 299 -5.37 -1.24 13.23
CA GLY A 299 -5.34 -1.93 11.93
C GLY A 299 -5.39 -1.00 10.71
N THR A 300 -4.92 0.26 10.84
CA THR A 300 -4.79 1.16 9.68
C THR A 300 -3.91 0.56 8.59
N ASP A 301 -4.20 0.87 7.32
CA ASP A 301 -3.36 0.46 6.18
C ASP A 301 -2.16 1.38 6.01
N ALA A 302 -2.35 2.66 6.34
CA ALA A 302 -1.29 3.66 6.26
C ALA A 302 -1.43 4.72 7.35
N VAL A 303 -0.30 5.34 7.68
CA VAL A 303 -0.19 6.55 8.52
C VAL A 303 0.31 7.69 7.67
N MET A 304 -0.15 8.92 7.93
CA MET A 304 0.19 10.08 7.12
C MET A 304 0.97 11.14 7.91
N LEU A 305 1.98 11.70 7.27
CA LEU A 305 2.71 12.89 7.69
C LEU A 305 2.28 14.08 6.84
N SER A 306 1.99 15.22 7.46
CA SER A 306 1.49 16.44 6.84
C SER A 306 2.53 17.56 6.87
N GLY A 307 2.42 18.47 7.80
CA GLY A 307 3.37 19.57 8.02
C GLY A 307 4.78 19.08 8.31
N GLU A 308 4.90 17.96 8.99
CA GLU A 308 6.15 17.34 9.41
C GLU A 308 7.12 17.08 8.24
N THR A 309 6.58 16.71 7.07
CA THR A 309 7.37 16.48 5.85
C THR A 309 7.29 17.64 4.86
N ALA A 310 6.18 18.39 4.85
CA ALA A 310 5.96 19.48 3.88
C ALA A 310 6.77 20.74 4.20
N ILE A 311 6.88 21.13 5.47
CA ILE A 311 7.51 22.36 5.96
C ILE A 311 8.45 22.14 7.14
N GLY A 312 8.57 20.93 7.65
CA GLY A 312 9.38 20.60 8.82
C GLY A 312 10.89 20.76 8.58
N ASP A 313 11.63 21.00 9.66
CA ASP A 313 13.08 21.19 9.63
C ASP A 313 13.86 19.90 9.36
N HIS A 314 13.21 18.73 9.53
CA HIS A 314 13.87 17.41 9.46
C HIS A 314 13.00 16.35 8.76
N PRO A 315 12.55 16.54 7.50
CA PRO A 315 11.53 15.69 6.86
C PRO A 315 11.93 14.20 6.77
N VAL A 316 13.17 13.89 6.41
CA VAL A 316 13.65 12.49 6.32
C VAL A 316 13.65 11.81 7.70
N ARG A 317 14.13 12.53 8.74
CA ARG A 317 14.17 11.99 10.11
C ARG A 317 12.78 11.67 10.67
N VAL A 318 11.77 12.43 10.28
CA VAL A 318 10.36 12.19 10.67
C VAL A 318 9.87 10.88 10.07
N VAL A 319 10.15 10.63 8.78
CA VAL A 319 9.77 9.37 8.10
C VAL A 319 10.49 8.17 8.72
N GLU A 320 11.81 8.28 8.98
CA GLU A 320 12.56 7.23 9.70
C GLU A 320 11.93 6.93 11.07
N THR A 321 11.59 7.98 11.84
CA THR A 321 10.97 7.81 13.16
C THR A 321 9.59 7.15 13.06
N MET A 322 8.77 7.53 12.08
CA MET A 322 7.49 6.90 11.81
C MET A 322 7.67 5.42 11.46
N ALA A 323 8.63 5.11 10.59
CA ALA A 323 8.95 3.75 10.20
C ALA A 323 9.43 2.90 11.40
N ASP A 324 10.28 3.47 12.27
CA ASP A 324 10.77 2.81 13.48
C ASP A 324 9.63 2.47 14.45
N ILE A 325 8.69 3.41 14.67
CA ILE A 325 7.53 3.18 15.54
C ILE A 325 6.63 2.08 14.96
N VAL A 326 6.30 2.16 13.67
CA VAL A 326 5.45 1.16 13.00
C VAL A 326 6.07 -0.22 13.06
N ASN A 327 7.36 -0.36 12.70
CA ASN A 327 8.08 -1.64 12.77
C ASN A 327 8.09 -2.20 14.20
N GLY A 328 8.40 -1.34 15.19
CA GLY A 328 8.45 -1.75 16.59
C GLY A 328 7.10 -2.27 17.12
N VAL A 329 5.99 -1.70 16.65
CA VAL A 329 4.64 -2.18 16.99
C VAL A 329 4.33 -3.50 16.29
N GLU A 330 4.60 -3.58 14.98
CA GLU A 330 4.30 -4.77 14.17
C GLU A 330 5.08 -6.03 14.60
N GLU A 331 6.22 -5.86 15.27
CA GLU A 331 7.04 -6.95 15.84
C GLU A 331 6.52 -7.49 17.18
N THR A 332 5.49 -6.87 17.77
CA THR A 332 4.96 -7.30 19.08
C THR A 332 3.95 -8.44 18.97
N ASP A 333 3.92 -9.29 20.01
CA ASP A 333 2.89 -10.33 20.15
C ASP A 333 1.48 -9.71 20.24
N GLU A 334 1.33 -8.55 20.88
CA GLU A 334 0.07 -7.81 21.00
C GLU A 334 -0.50 -7.45 19.61
N TYR A 335 0.36 -7.01 18.69
CA TYR A 335 -0.07 -6.73 17.32
C TYR A 335 -0.53 -7.99 16.60
N ALA A 336 0.24 -9.08 16.69
CA ALA A 336 -0.10 -10.36 16.07
C ALA A 336 -1.45 -10.91 16.59
N GLU A 337 -1.69 -10.84 17.92
CA GLU A 337 -2.94 -11.22 18.55
C GLU A 337 -4.11 -10.32 18.10
N SER A 338 -3.88 -9.00 18.04
CA SER A 338 -4.89 -8.04 17.58
C SER A 338 -5.32 -8.31 16.13
N VAL A 339 -4.37 -8.58 15.25
CA VAL A 339 -4.64 -8.94 13.85
C VAL A 339 -5.43 -10.25 13.76
N GLU A 340 -5.07 -11.28 14.54
CA GLU A 340 -5.79 -12.57 14.54
C GLU A 340 -7.24 -12.43 15.00
N GLN A 341 -7.49 -11.64 16.04
CA GLN A 341 -8.84 -11.42 16.60
C GLN A 341 -9.75 -10.61 15.65
N ARG A 342 -9.19 -9.82 14.75
CA ARG A 342 -9.92 -8.90 13.86
C ARG A 342 -10.04 -9.37 12.42
N VAL A 343 -9.69 -10.64 12.12
CA VAL A 343 -9.81 -11.18 10.75
C VAL A 343 -11.25 -11.07 10.27
N PRO A 344 -11.52 -10.32 9.18
CA PRO A 344 -12.88 -10.14 8.68
C PRO A 344 -13.50 -11.45 8.19
N SER A 345 -14.82 -11.47 8.14
CA SER A 345 -15.55 -12.51 7.39
C SER A 345 -15.43 -12.26 5.89
N ALA A 346 -15.40 -13.32 5.10
CA ALA A 346 -15.56 -13.19 3.66
C ALA A 346 -16.99 -12.73 3.35
N LYS A 347 -17.14 -11.83 2.37
CA LYS A 347 -18.45 -11.40 1.87
C LYS A 347 -19.18 -12.60 1.27
N ASP A 348 -20.47 -12.72 1.54
CA ASP A 348 -21.29 -13.82 1.05
C ASP A 348 -21.16 -13.99 -0.47
N GLN A 349 -20.96 -15.25 -0.90
CA GLN A 349 -20.83 -15.68 -2.29
C GLN A 349 -19.62 -15.06 -3.06
N SER A 350 -18.71 -14.35 -2.41
CA SER A 350 -17.49 -13.86 -3.05
C SER A 350 -16.43 -14.95 -3.12
N ARG A 351 -16.19 -15.49 -4.33
CA ARG A 351 -15.14 -16.51 -4.56
C ARG A 351 -13.75 -15.98 -4.22
N THR A 352 -13.45 -14.76 -4.66
CA THR A 352 -12.15 -14.12 -4.39
C THR A 352 -11.90 -13.97 -2.91
N GLU A 353 -12.87 -13.50 -2.13
CA GLU A 353 -12.69 -13.34 -0.68
C GLU A 353 -12.58 -14.70 0.03
N ALA A 354 -13.34 -15.70 -0.41
CA ALA A 354 -13.23 -17.05 0.13
C ALA A 354 -11.83 -17.65 -0.11
N LEU A 355 -11.27 -17.47 -1.31
CA LEU A 355 -9.92 -17.93 -1.65
C LEU A 355 -8.84 -17.12 -0.92
N ALA A 356 -8.98 -15.79 -0.85
CA ALA A 356 -8.05 -14.92 -0.13
C ALA A 356 -8.00 -15.27 1.36
N ARG A 357 -9.15 -15.49 1.99
CA ARG A 357 -9.23 -15.96 3.37
C ARG A 357 -8.59 -17.35 3.52
N SER A 358 -8.83 -18.24 2.59
CA SER A 358 -8.20 -19.59 2.57
C SER A 358 -6.69 -19.48 2.41
N ALA A 359 -6.18 -18.55 1.57
CA ALA A 359 -4.75 -18.32 1.40
C ALA A 359 -4.07 -17.92 2.73
N ARG A 360 -4.70 -17.02 3.52
CA ARG A 360 -4.21 -16.66 4.85
C ARG A 360 -4.01 -17.89 5.73
N TYR A 361 -5.09 -18.67 5.91
CA TYR A 361 -5.05 -19.83 6.81
C TYR A 361 -4.15 -20.94 6.27
N LEU A 362 -4.17 -21.18 4.96
CA LEU A 362 -3.28 -22.15 4.33
C LEU A 362 -1.81 -21.77 4.55
N ALA A 363 -1.45 -20.50 4.32
CA ALA A 363 -0.08 -20.02 4.53
C ALA A 363 0.38 -20.25 5.98
N ARG A 364 -0.47 -19.93 6.96
CA ARG A 364 -0.19 -20.19 8.38
C ARG A 364 -0.04 -21.68 8.68
N ASP A 365 -0.99 -22.52 8.23
CA ASP A 365 -1.06 -23.93 8.60
C ASP A 365 0.07 -24.78 7.99
N ILE A 366 0.63 -24.35 6.85
CA ILE A 366 1.78 -25.00 6.21
C ILE A 366 3.12 -24.31 6.48
N GLY A 367 3.14 -23.21 7.24
CA GLY A 367 4.36 -22.42 7.48
C GLY A 367 4.95 -21.83 6.21
N ALA A 368 4.10 -21.29 5.31
CA ALA A 368 4.57 -20.62 4.10
C ALA A 368 5.31 -19.33 4.44
N SER A 369 6.31 -18.95 3.63
CA SER A 369 7.09 -17.73 3.80
C SER A 369 6.40 -16.50 3.20
N ALA A 370 5.58 -16.68 2.16
CA ALA A 370 4.85 -15.60 1.51
C ALA A 370 3.54 -16.07 0.88
N VAL A 371 2.62 -15.12 0.66
CA VAL A 371 1.52 -15.26 -0.29
C VAL A 371 1.89 -14.51 -1.56
N VAL A 372 1.80 -15.15 -2.71
CA VAL A 372 2.08 -14.54 -4.02
C VAL A 372 0.76 -14.30 -4.73
N ALA A 373 0.45 -13.04 -5.06
CA ALA A 373 -0.82 -12.63 -5.66
C ALA A 373 -0.60 -12.03 -7.05
N ALA A 374 -0.85 -12.80 -8.10
CA ALA A 374 -0.81 -12.28 -9.47
C ALA A 374 -2.16 -11.62 -9.82
N SER A 375 -2.13 -10.34 -10.24
CA SER A 375 -3.34 -9.56 -10.47
C SER A 375 -3.08 -8.39 -11.43
N GLU A 376 -3.81 -8.33 -12.54
CA GLU A 376 -3.70 -7.24 -13.51
C GLU A 376 -4.22 -5.90 -12.93
N SER A 377 -5.36 -5.93 -12.23
CA SER A 377 -6.01 -4.75 -11.64
C SER A 377 -5.67 -4.53 -10.15
N GLY A 378 -4.80 -5.36 -9.55
CA GLY A 378 -4.54 -5.34 -8.11
C GLY A 378 -5.67 -5.90 -7.22
N TYR A 379 -6.81 -6.30 -7.79
CA TYR A 379 -7.98 -6.73 -7.03
C TYR A 379 -7.69 -7.93 -6.12
N THR A 380 -7.03 -8.97 -6.64
CA THR A 380 -6.65 -10.17 -5.86
C THR A 380 -5.75 -9.80 -4.68
N ALA A 381 -4.76 -8.93 -4.89
CA ALA A 381 -3.84 -8.48 -3.85
C ALA A 381 -4.57 -7.68 -2.75
N ARG A 382 -5.43 -6.72 -3.12
CA ARG A 382 -6.27 -5.97 -2.15
C ARG A 382 -7.17 -6.89 -1.34
N LYS A 383 -7.85 -7.85 -2.00
CA LYS A 383 -8.70 -8.82 -1.28
C LYS A 383 -7.91 -9.79 -0.41
N THR A 384 -6.67 -10.10 -0.76
CA THR A 384 -5.78 -10.90 0.10
C THR A 384 -5.33 -10.09 1.32
N ALA A 385 -4.97 -8.81 1.12
CA ALA A 385 -4.58 -7.91 2.20
C ALA A 385 -5.70 -7.66 3.24
N LYS A 386 -6.96 -7.65 2.81
CA LYS A 386 -8.13 -7.58 3.71
C LYS A 386 -8.03 -8.58 4.86
N PHE A 387 -7.56 -9.79 4.59
CA PHE A 387 -7.48 -10.86 5.59
C PHE A 387 -6.18 -10.85 6.40
N ARG A 388 -5.26 -9.88 6.19
CA ARG A 388 -4.06 -9.68 7.02
C ARG A 388 -3.26 -10.97 7.24
N PRO A 389 -2.74 -11.65 6.20
CA PRO A 389 -1.89 -12.82 6.41
C PRO A 389 -0.65 -12.47 7.25
N GLN A 390 -0.16 -13.42 8.06
CA GLN A 390 1.01 -13.22 8.92
C GLN A 390 2.34 -13.22 8.15
N VAL A 391 2.27 -13.46 6.84
CA VAL A 391 3.41 -13.43 5.93
C VAL A 391 3.19 -12.36 4.86
N PRO A 392 4.25 -11.81 4.24
CA PRO A 392 4.12 -10.78 3.23
C PRO A 392 3.31 -11.24 2.03
N ILE A 393 2.65 -10.28 1.37
CA ILE A 393 1.91 -10.50 0.12
C ILE A 393 2.75 -9.91 -1.01
N VAL A 394 3.39 -10.75 -1.82
CA VAL A 394 4.06 -10.29 -3.03
C VAL A 394 3.05 -10.22 -4.16
N ALA A 395 2.72 -9.00 -4.58
CA ALA A 395 1.74 -8.78 -5.64
C ALA A 395 2.44 -8.46 -6.95
N THR A 396 2.17 -9.26 -7.99
CA THR A 396 2.73 -9.04 -9.32
C THR A 396 1.68 -8.54 -10.30
N THR A 397 2.05 -7.54 -11.10
CA THR A 397 1.18 -6.93 -12.10
C THR A 397 1.99 -6.42 -13.30
N PRO A 398 1.44 -6.49 -14.54
CA PRO A 398 2.05 -5.87 -15.72
C PRO A 398 1.75 -4.35 -15.81
N ASN A 399 0.88 -3.83 -14.97
CA ASN A 399 0.44 -2.44 -15.00
C ASN A 399 1.19 -1.61 -13.95
N GLU A 400 2.05 -0.70 -14.38
CA GLU A 400 2.88 0.14 -13.49
C GLU A 400 2.05 1.06 -12.59
N ARG A 401 0.90 1.57 -13.07
CA ARG A 401 -0.01 2.36 -12.23
C ARG A 401 -0.60 1.52 -11.09
N VAL A 402 -1.05 0.31 -11.41
CA VAL A 402 -1.55 -0.64 -10.40
C VAL A 402 -0.44 -1.02 -9.41
N ARG A 403 0.81 -1.19 -9.89
CA ARG A 403 1.97 -1.44 -9.02
C ARG A 403 2.14 -0.32 -8.00
N ARG A 404 2.07 0.95 -8.43
CA ARG A 404 2.15 2.12 -7.53
C ARG A 404 0.96 2.19 -6.57
N GLN A 405 -0.27 1.96 -7.06
CA GLN A 405 -1.48 1.94 -6.23
C GLN A 405 -1.43 0.89 -5.13
N LEU A 406 -0.85 -0.28 -5.41
CA LEU A 406 -0.65 -1.33 -4.41
C LEU A 406 0.36 -0.93 -3.32
N GLY A 407 1.15 0.11 -3.53
CA GLY A 407 2.02 0.73 -2.52
C GLY A 407 1.28 1.33 -1.33
N LEU A 408 -0.02 1.58 -1.41
CA LEU A 408 -0.86 2.01 -0.29
C LEU A 408 -1.47 0.84 0.50
N VAL A 409 -1.43 -0.37 -0.04
CA VAL A 409 -2.13 -1.53 0.52
C VAL A 409 -1.29 -2.21 1.60
N TRP A 410 -1.90 -2.46 2.75
CA TRP A 410 -1.25 -3.12 3.89
C TRP A 410 -0.61 -4.47 3.51
N GLY A 411 0.63 -4.68 3.96
CA GLY A 411 1.35 -5.97 3.82
C GLY A 411 1.71 -6.36 2.39
N VAL A 412 1.40 -5.51 1.39
CA VAL A 412 1.68 -5.79 -0.01
C VAL A 412 3.06 -5.28 -0.40
N ILE A 413 3.81 -6.11 -1.12
CA ILE A 413 5.05 -5.80 -1.82
C ILE A 413 4.75 -5.85 -3.31
N PRO A 414 4.56 -4.70 -3.96
CA PRO A 414 4.23 -4.70 -5.38
C PRO A 414 5.47 -4.94 -6.24
N ARG A 415 5.34 -5.77 -7.27
CA ARG A 415 6.40 -6.05 -8.25
C ARG A 415 5.85 -5.99 -9.67
N SER A 416 6.65 -5.50 -10.59
CA SER A 416 6.35 -5.57 -12.01
C SER A 416 6.56 -7.00 -12.52
N LEU A 417 5.64 -7.47 -13.35
CA LEU A 417 5.78 -8.73 -14.07
C LEU A 417 5.18 -8.52 -15.46
N GLU A 418 5.98 -8.68 -16.49
CA GLU A 418 5.51 -8.57 -17.86
C GLU A 418 4.31 -9.50 -18.13
N TYR A 419 3.42 -9.06 -19.02
CA TYR A 419 2.25 -9.84 -19.38
C TYR A 419 2.65 -11.22 -19.91
N GLN A 420 2.03 -12.26 -19.38
CA GLN A 420 2.25 -13.66 -19.74
C GLN A 420 0.92 -14.31 -20.11
N GLU A 421 0.89 -15.05 -21.22
CA GLU A 421 -0.29 -15.80 -21.65
C GLU A 421 -0.48 -17.12 -20.85
N SER A 422 0.60 -17.67 -20.30
CA SER A 422 0.60 -18.92 -19.56
C SER A 422 0.49 -18.69 -18.07
N VAL A 423 -0.48 -19.36 -17.44
CA VAL A 423 -0.63 -19.36 -15.97
C VAL A 423 0.62 -19.90 -15.27
N GLU A 424 1.29 -20.85 -15.89
CA GLU A 424 2.52 -21.44 -15.35
C GLU A 424 3.64 -20.40 -15.31
N HIS A 425 3.84 -19.63 -16.37
CA HIS A 425 4.83 -18.56 -16.42
C HIS A 425 4.47 -17.39 -15.49
N ILE A 426 3.16 -17.05 -15.33
CA ILE A 426 2.73 -16.07 -14.34
C ILE A 426 3.11 -16.52 -12.93
N LEU A 427 2.89 -17.80 -12.60
CA LEU A 427 3.24 -18.35 -11.30
C LEU A 427 4.75 -18.35 -11.07
N GLU A 428 5.52 -18.81 -12.05
CA GLU A 428 6.98 -18.86 -11.96
C GLU A 428 7.56 -17.46 -11.79
N GLY A 429 7.13 -16.49 -12.61
CA GLY A 429 7.56 -15.10 -12.50
C GLY A 429 7.15 -14.46 -11.16
N SER A 430 5.96 -14.79 -10.66
CA SER A 430 5.50 -14.27 -9.38
C SER A 430 6.24 -14.89 -8.18
N VAL A 431 6.62 -16.16 -8.28
CA VAL A 431 7.48 -16.81 -7.28
C VAL A 431 8.89 -16.24 -7.31
N GLN A 432 9.43 -15.98 -8.53
CA GLN A 432 10.72 -15.32 -8.67
C GLN A 432 10.69 -13.91 -8.04
N ALA A 433 9.61 -13.15 -8.25
CA ALA A 433 9.43 -11.84 -7.61
C ALA A 433 9.42 -11.93 -6.07
N ALA A 434 8.95 -13.04 -5.49
CA ALA A 434 9.01 -13.26 -4.04
C ALA A 434 10.45 -13.55 -3.54
N LEU A 435 11.23 -14.27 -4.33
CA LEU A 435 12.66 -14.49 -4.06
C LEU A 435 13.45 -13.17 -4.16
N ASP A 436 13.23 -12.40 -5.23
CA ASP A 436 13.91 -11.11 -5.46
C ASP A 436 13.55 -10.06 -4.39
N ALA A 437 12.33 -10.14 -3.83
CA ALA A 437 11.87 -9.30 -2.73
C ALA A 437 12.36 -9.76 -1.34
N ASN A 438 13.13 -10.84 -1.26
CA ASN A 438 13.51 -11.50 0.00
C ASN A 438 12.30 -11.85 0.90
N ALA A 439 11.14 -12.09 0.29
CA ALA A 439 9.93 -12.55 0.96
C ALA A 439 9.90 -14.08 1.12
N ALA A 440 10.72 -14.78 0.36
CA ALA A 440 10.97 -16.21 0.47
C ALA A 440 12.43 -16.53 0.11
N GLU A 441 12.95 -17.62 0.64
CA GLU A 441 14.24 -18.19 0.25
C GLU A 441 14.04 -19.41 -0.68
N SER A 442 15.09 -19.77 -1.43
CA SER A 442 15.03 -20.98 -2.27
C SER A 442 14.79 -22.22 -1.41
N GLY A 443 13.74 -22.96 -1.74
CA GLY A 443 13.26 -24.12 -0.98
C GLY A 443 12.10 -23.83 -0.04
N ASP A 444 11.73 -22.58 0.14
CA ASP A 444 10.58 -22.20 0.96
C ASP A 444 9.25 -22.55 0.27
N THR A 445 8.24 -22.74 1.09
CA THR A 445 6.87 -22.91 0.59
C THR A 445 6.17 -21.55 0.49
N VAL A 446 5.51 -21.29 -0.63
CA VAL A 446 4.67 -20.11 -0.85
C VAL A 446 3.25 -20.53 -1.24
N VAL A 447 2.29 -19.67 -0.93
CA VAL A 447 0.90 -19.84 -1.35
C VAL A 447 0.62 -18.89 -2.50
N ALA A 448 0.34 -19.41 -3.69
CA ALA A 448 0.02 -18.60 -4.86
C ALA A 448 -1.50 -18.49 -5.03
N ILE A 449 -1.97 -17.25 -5.27
CA ILE A 449 -3.37 -16.92 -5.51
C ILE A 449 -3.48 -16.06 -6.78
N SER A 450 -4.34 -16.44 -7.73
CA SER A 450 -4.52 -15.70 -8.97
C SER A 450 -5.87 -15.95 -9.62
N GLY A 451 -6.23 -15.13 -10.63
CA GLY A 451 -7.33 -15.38 -11.56
C GLY A 451 -6.80 -16.03 -12.84
N LEU A 452 -7.43 -17.12 -13.27
CA LEU A 452 -7.18 -17.69 -14.59
C LEU A 452 -7.98 -16.90 -15.63
N VAL A 453 -7.31 -16.24 -16.56
CA VAL A 453 -7.93 -15.56 -17.69
C VAL A 453 -8.35 -16.61 -18.73
N SER A 454 -9.48 -17.27 -18.53
CA SER A 454 -10.02 -18.22 -19.51
C SER A 454 -11.25 -17.70 -20.27
N ASN A 455 -11.85 -16.58 -19.85
CA ASN A 455 -12.97 -15.92 -20.54
C ASN A 455 -13.01 -14.42 -20.23
N ILE A 456 -13.16 -13.60 -21.26
CA ILE A 456 -13.19 -12.14 -21.24
C ILE A 456 -14.27 -11.55 -20.29
N ASP A 457 -15.33 -12.29 -19.98
CA ASP A 457 -16.41 -11.86 -19.08
C ASP A 457 -16.12 -12.04 -17.57
N GLN A 458 -14.95 -12.52 -17.17
CA GLN A 458 -14.58 -12.81 -15.77
C GLN A 458 -13.23 -12.23 -15.32
N ALA A 459 -12.79 -11.15 -15.93
CA ALA A 459 -11.47 -10.53 -15.72
C ALA A 459 -11.15 -10.10 -14.26
N GLN A 460 -12.12 -10.13 -13.35
CA GLN A 460 -11.95 -9.75 -11.94
C GLN A 460 -12.15 -10.91 -10.94
N THR A 461 -12.16 -12.17 -11.38
CA THR A 461 -12.40 -13.29 -10.46
C THR A 461 -11.14 -14.10 -10.20
N THR A 462 -10.65 -14.03 -8.96
CA THR A 462 -9.67 -14.99 -8.44
C THR A 462 -10.30 -16.37 -8.38
N ASN A 463 -9.66 -17.37 -8.97
CA ASN A 463 -10.22 -18.73 -9.06
C ASN A 463 -9.19 -19.83 -8.82
N MET A 464 -7.94 -19.47 -8.50
CA MET A 464 -6.86 -20.41 -8.23
C MET A 464 -6.17 -20.12 -6.89
N LEU A 465 -5.96 -21.20 -6.12
CA LEU A 465 -5.11 -21.24 -4.94
C LEU A 465 -4.19 -22.45 -5.06
N LYS A 466 -2.88 -22.26 -4.99
CA LYS A 466 -1.88 -23.32 -5.18
C LYS A 466 -0.75 -23.19 -4.18
N VAL A 467 -0.31 -24.29 -3.61
CA VAL A 467 0.94 -24.37 -2.85
C VAL A 467 2.08 -24.58 -3.85
N HIS A 468 3.13 -23.78 -3.73
CA HIS A 468 4.31 -23.87 -4.57
C HIS A 468 5.57 -23.82 -3.72
N VAL A 469 6.66 -24.43 -4.18
CA VAL A 469 7.98 -24.32 -3.54
C VAL A 469 8.74 -23.25 -4.31
N ALA A 470 9.17 -22.20 -3.60
CA ALA A 470 9.98 -21.14 -4.16
C ALA A 470 11.37 -21.69 -4.47
N ALA A 471 11.74 -21.70 -5.74
CA ALA A 471 13.05 -22.16 -6.15
C ALA A 471 13.45 -21.51 -7.46
N GLU A 472 14.67 -21.05 -7.54
CA GLU A 472 15.22 -20.56 -8.79
C GLU A 472 15.51 -21.75 -9.71
N GLN A 473 14.84 -21.78 -10.86
CA GLN A 473 15.16 -22.74 -11.92
C GLN A 473 16.45 -22.29 -12.60
N ILE A 474 17.52 -23.06 -12.42
CA ILE A 474 18.85 -22.73 -12.93
C ILE A 474 19.21 -23.41 -14.25
N ALA A 475 18.54 -24.52 -14.58
CA ALA A 475 18.73 -25.24 -15.84
C ALA A 475 17.49 -26.07 -16.21
N SER A 476 17.35 -26.35 -17.51
CA SER A 476 16.36 -27.31 -18.02
C SER A 476 16.99 -28.24 -19.03
N GLY A 477 16.47 -29.45 -19.14
CA GLY A 477 16.97 -30.47 -20.05
C GLY A 477 15.97 -31.60 -20.29
N LYS A 478 16.36 -32.54 -21.12
CA LYS A 478 15.53 -33.69 -21.47
C LYS A 478 15.68 -34.79 -20.44
N GLN A 479 14.56 -35.30 -19.93
CA GLN A 479 14.54 -36.48 -19.04
C GLN A 479 15.17 -37.70 -19.69
N ILE A 480 16.12 -38.33 -19.00
CA ILE A 480 16.71 -39.63 -19.34
C ILE A 480 16.24 -40.69 -18.37
N VAL A 481 16.28 -40.40 -17.06
CA VAL A 481 15.73 -41.21 -15.98
C VAL A 481 14.87 -40.31 -15.12
N GLY A 482 13.63 -40.71 -14.85
CA GLY A 482 12.70 -39.95 -14.00
C GLY A 482 13.11 -39.99 -12.53
N GLY A 483 12.45 -39.15 -11.74
CA GLY A 483 12.65 -39.06 -10.29
C GLY A 483 13.10 -37.70 -9.83
N ARG A 484 13.23 -37.56 -8.51
CA ARG A 484 13.61 -36.30 -7.82
C ARG A 484 14.71 -36.57 -6.83
N VAL A 485 15.72 -35.71 -6.83
CA VAL A 485 16.85 -35.81 -5.88
C VAL A 485 17.38 -34.43 -5.52
N ALA A 486 17.82 -34.24 -4.29
CA ALA A 486 18.58 -33.08 -3.86
C ALA A 486 19.93 -33.52 -3.29
N GLY A 487 21.01 -32.82 -3.66
CA GLY A 487 22.34 -33.14 -3.22
C GLY A 487 23.35 -32.05 -3.56
N PRO A 488 24.58 -32.13 -3.03
CA PRO A 488 25.65 -31.19 -3.35
C PRO A 488 26.08 -31.29 -4.81
N LEU A 489 26.28 -30.15 -5.45
CA LEU A 489 26.81 -30.06 -6.81
C LEU A 489 28.27 -30.48 -6.86
N VAL A 490 28.61 -31.37 -7.78
CA VAL A 490 29.99 -31.72 -8.15
C VAL A 490 30.15 -31.59 -9.67
N ARG A 491 31.06 -30.70 -10.12
CA ARG A 491 31.43 -30.59 -11.53
C ARG A 491 32.53 -31.57 -11.86
N LEU A 492 32.21 -32.57 -12.67
CA LEU A 492 33.13 -33.63 -13.01
C LEU A 492 33.72 -33.41 -14.39
N THR A 493 35.05 -33.47 -14.51
CA THR A 493 35.79 -33.28 -15.76
C THR A 493 36.46 -34.55 -16.26
N ASP A 494 36.89 -35.44 -15.38
CA ASP A 494 37.68 -36.65 -15.68
C ASP A 494 37.04 -37.97 -15.27
N GLY A 495 35.91 -37.95 -14.61
CA GLY A 495 35.15 -39.13 -14.18
C GLY A 495 35.60 -39.74 -12.84
N ASP A 496 36.58 -39.15 -12.14
CA ASP A 496 37.05 -39.66 -10.82
C ASP A 496 36.03 -39.28 -9.70
N LEU A 497 35.52 -40.29 -9.02
CA LEU A 497 34.52 -40.18 -7.93
C LEU A 497 35.16 -40.25 -6.54
N SER A 498 36.50 -40.27 -6.40
CA SER A 498 37.19 -40.45 -5.14
C SER A 498 36.75 -39.46 -4.06
N ASP A 499 36.66 -38.17 -4.43
CA ASP A 499 36.33 -37.06 -3.53
C ASP A 499 34.84 -36.66 -3.60
N VAL A 500 34.02 -37.40 -4.36
CA VAL A 500 32.58 -37.10 -4.52
C VAL A 500 31.83 -37.49 -3.22
N PRO A 501 31.08 -36.58 -2.61
CA PRO A 501 30.27 -36.90 -1.44
C PRO A 501 29.07 -37.79 -1.78
N GLU A 502 28.53 -38.50 -0.79
CA GLU A 502 27.35 -39.33 -0.94
C GLU A 502 26.12 -38.49 -1.33
N GLY A 503 25.34 -38.98 -2.30
CA GLY A 503 24.15 -38.32 -2.80
C GLY A 503 24.43 -37.09 -3.70
N ALA A 504 25.64 -36.95 -4.23
CA ALA A 504 26.02 -35.80 -5.05
C ALA A 504 25.25 -35.74 -6.39
N ILE A 505 24.99 -34.52 -6.83
CA ILE A 505 24.51 -34.22 -8.18
C ILE A 505 25.71 -33.89 -9.05
N LEU A 506 25.99 -34.76 -10.02
CA LEU A 506 27.07 -34.57 -10.96
C LEU A 506 26.64 -33.65 -12.10
N SER A 507 27.41 -32.57 -12.34
CA SER A 507 27.31 -31.73 -13.54
C SER A 507 28.42 -32.09 -14.51
N LEU A 508 28.05 -32.59 -15.68
CA LEU A 508 28.97 -32.98 -16.74
C LEU A 508 28.99 -31.93 -17.84
N SER A 509 30.19 -31.47 -18.20
CA SER A 509 30.38 -30.51 -19.28
C SER A 509 30.20 -31.16 -20.66
N THR A 510 30.05 -30.33 -21.69
CA THR A 510 30.01 -30.82 -23.10
C THR A 510 31.29 -31.54 -23.53
N ALA A 511 32.40 -31.30 -22.84
CA ALA A 511 33.72 -31.92 -23.13
C ALA A 511 33.91 -33.27 -22.39
N PHE A 512 33.02 -33.65 -21.50
CA PHE A 512 33.12 -34.91 -20.75
C PHE A 512 32.94 -36.10 -21.70
N ASP A 513 33.95 -36.97 -21.83
CA ASP A 513 33.91 -38.19 -22.60
C ASP A 513 34.44 -39.43 -21.83
N GLY A 514 34.66 -39.24 -20.51
CA GLY A 514 35.20 -40.29 -19.63
C GLY A 514 34.19 -41.32 -19.14
N GLU A 515 34.73 -42.37 -18.54
CA GLU A 515 33.97 -43.33 -17.72
C GLU A 515 34.14 -42.96 -16.23
N PHE A 516 33.12 -43.25 -15.40
CA PHE A 516 33.24 -43.07 -13.95
C PHE A 516 34.17 -44.11 -13.34
N THR A 517 35.07 -43.63 -12.49
CA THR A 517 35.99 -44.50 -11.72
C THR A 517 35.76 -44.28 -10.22
N GLY A 518 35.75 -45.35 -9.45
CA GLY A 518 35.43 -45.33 -8.02
C GLY A 518 34.04 -45.81 -7.70
N ASP A 519 33.47 -45.30 -6.60
CA ASP A 519 32.18 -45.76 -6.07
C ASP A 519 31.00 -44.99 -6.72
N ILE A 520 30.35 -45.63 -7.68
CA ILE A 520 29.21 -45.04 -8.41
C ILE A 520 27.93 -44.96 -7.57
N GLU A 521 27.82 -45.65 -6.43
CA GLU A 521 26.65 -45.59 -5.54
C GLU A 521 26.56 -44.23 -4.83
N LYS A 522 27.63 -43.42 -4.80
CA LYS A 522 27.65 -42.06 -4.28
C LYS A 522 26.84 -41.07 -5.14
N ILE A 523 26.55 -41.41 -6.40
CA ILE A 523 25.88 -40.50 -7.33
C ILE A 523 24.40 -40.45 -6.97
N GLY A 524 23.89 -39.28 -6.59
CA GLY A 524 22.47 -39.03 -6.34
C GLY A 524 21.69 -38.65 -7.60
N GLY A 525 22.31 -37.95 -8.54
CA GLY A 525 21.70 -37.54 -9.80
C GLY A 525 22.73 -37.00 -10.82
N ILE A 526 22.35 -36.90 -12.09
CA ILE A 526 23.24 -36.45 -13.17
C ILE A 526 22.57 -35.36 -14.01
N VAL A 527 23.31 -34.26 -14.24
CA VAL A 527 22.99 -33.18 -15.18
C VAL A 527 24.08 -33.16 -16.25
N ASP A 528 23.76 -33.62 -17.46
CA ASP A 528 24.71 -33.68 -18.58
C ASP A 528 24.43 -32.54 -19.57
N ALA A 529 25.42 -31.69 -19.81
CA ALA A 529 25.32 -30.60 -20.78
C ALA A 529 25.18 -31.09 -22.23
N ARG A 530 25.53 -32.32 -22.53
CA ARG A 530 25.38 -32.93 -23.86
C ARG A 530 23.96 -33.41 -24.07
N GLU A 531 23.48 -33.24 -25.30
CA GLU A 531 22.23 -33.90 -25.72
C GLU A 531 22.52 -35.36 -26.05
N GLY A 532 21.67 -36.26 -25.60
CA GLY A 532 21.74 -37.67 -25.97
C GLY A 532 21.13 -38.62 -24.94
N MET A 533 20.69 -39.81 -25.43
CA MET A 533 20.02 -40.81 -24.58
C MET A 533 20.84 -42.06 -24.35
N THR A 534 21.99 -42.19 -25.00
CA THR A 534 22.75 -43.46 -25.07
C THR A 534 24.20 -43.35 -24.60
N GLY A 535 24.63 -42.16 -24.13
CA GLY A 535 25.98 -41.98 -23.58
C GLY A 535 26.22 -42.77 -22.31
N TYR A 536 27.47 -42.99 -21.95
CA TYR A 536 27.87 -43.76 -20.75
C TYR A 536 27.19 -43.25 -19.46
N PRO A 537 27.09 -41.92 -19.18
CA PRO A 537 26.35 -41.45 -18.00
C PRO A 537 24.87 -41.86 -18.00
N ALA A 538 24.24 -41.89 -19.15
CA ALA A 538 22.83 -42.32 -19.27
C ALA A 538 22.61 -43.81 -19.02
N VAL A 539 23.62 -44.64 -19.33
CA VAL A 539 23.61 -46.09 -18.99
C VAL A 539 23.72 -46.26 -17.47
N ILE A 540 24.68 -45.57 -16.83
CA ILE A 540 24.88 -45.63 -15.39
C ILE A 540 23.64 -45.11 -14.64
N ALA A 541 23.06 -43.98 -15.06
CA ALA A 541 21.85 -43.45 -14.43
C ALA A 541 20.67 -44.47 -14.46
N ARG A 542 20.53 -45.22 -15.58
CA ARG A 542 19.50 -46.28 -15.70
C ARG A 542 19.79 -47.48 -14.83
N GLU A 543 21.08 -47.90 -14.74
CA GLU A 543 21.49 -49.03 -13.88
C GLU A 543 21.28 -48.72 -12.41
N LEU A 544 21.59 -47.50 -11.97
CA LEU A 544 21.40 -47.08 -10.60
C LEU A 544 19.96 -46.60 -10.30
N GLY A 545 19.14 -46.33 -11.32
CA GLY A 545 17.78 -45.79 -11.15
C GLY A 545 17.75 -44.35 -10.62
N ILE A 546 18.81 -43.59 -10.86
CA ILE A 546 18.95 -42.19 -10.35
C ILE A 546 18.45 -41.16 -11.39
N PRO A 547 17.89 -40.03 -10.94
CA PRO A 547 17.41 -38.97 -11.84
C PRO A 547 18.51 -38.42 -12.74
N MET A 548 18.23 -38.28 -14.03
CA MET A 548 19.17 -37.69 -14.99
C MET A 548 18.48 -36.83 -16.03
N LEU A 549 19.11 -35.65 -16.28
CA LEU A 549 18.78 -34.76 -17.39
C LEU A 549 19.94 -34.66 -18.37
N SER A 550 19.61 -34.57 -19.70
CA SER A 550 20.56 -34.29 -20.77
C SER A 550 20.23 -32.97 -21.46
N GLY A 551 21.24 -32.31 -22.02
CA GLY A 551 21.11 -30.99 -22.62
C GLY A 551 20.90 -29.87 -21.59
N ALA A 552 21.21 -30.11 -20.31
CA ALA A 552 21.08 -29.15 -19.22
C ALA A 552 22.45 -28.63 -18.78
N ILE A 553 22.62 -27.31 -18.72
CA ILE A 553 23.88 -26.68 -18.32
C ILE A 553 23.67 -25.97 -16.99
N VAL A 554 24.38 -26.41 -15.95
CA VAL A 554 24.40 -25.74 -14.65
C VAL A 554 25.29 -24.49 -14.77
N PRO A 555 24.77 -23.26 -14.48
CA PRO A 555 25.55 -22.02 -14.60
C PRO A 555 26.77 -21.99 -13.70
N ASP A 556 27.87 -21.34 -14.17
CA ASP A 556 29.14 -21.26 -13.43
C ASP A 556 29.03 -20.46 -12.12
N ARG A 557 28.00 -19.59 -11.98
CA ARG A 557 27.72 -18.84 -10.74
C ARG A 557 27.35 -19.74 -9.54
N ILE A 558 26.87 -20.95 -9.81
CA ILE A 558 26.54 -21.90 -8.74
C ILE A 558 27.85 -22.51 -8.20
N ALA A 559 28.09 -22.34 -6.92
CA ALA A 559 29.33 -22.79 -6.32
C ALA A 559 29.40 -24.31 -6.19
N GLU A 560 30.63 -24.86 -6.24
CA GLU A 560 30.90 -26.28 -5.96
C GLU A 560 30.45 -26.62 -4.54
N GLY A 561 29.79 -27.76 -4.36
CA GLY A 561 29.23 -28.20 -3.07
C GLY A 561 27.89 -27.55 -2.71
N GLN A 562 27.42 -26.56 -3.47
CA GLN A 562 26.10 -25.97 -3.27
C GLN A 562 25.00 -27.00 -3.54
N THR A 563 23.95 -27.03 -2.71
CA THR A 563 22.84 -27.98 -2.88
C THR A 563 22.03 -27.62 -4.10
N LEU A 564 21.76 -28.61 -4.96
CA LEU A 564 20.82 -28.53 -6.07
C LEU A 564 19.70 -29.54 -5.89
N SER A 565 18.60 -29.33 -6.59
CA SER A 565 17.52 -30.31 -6.73
C SER A 565 17.24 -30.58 -8.20
N ILE A 566 17.16 -31.85 -8.58
CA ILE A 566 16.69 -32.29 -9.89
C ILE A 566 15.26 -32.77 -9.77
N ASP A 567 14.34 -32.21 -10.56
CA ASP A 567 13.04 -32.79 -10.88
C ASP A 567 13.10 -33.27 -12.34
N ALA A 568 13.54 -34.50 -12.50
CA ALA A 568 13.71 -35.09 -13.84
C ALA A 568 12.37 -35.36 -14.53
N GLU A 569 11.27 -35.49 -13.81
CA GLU A 569 9.94 -35.63 -14.40
C GLU A 569 9.49 -34.38 -15.12
N ARG A 570 9.87 -33.19 -14.59
CA ARG A 570 9.62 -31.89 -15.20
C ARG A 570 10.76 -31.43 -16.13
N GLY A 571 11.89 -32.09 -16.09
CA GLY A 571 13.06 -31.74 -16.86
C GLY A 571 13.82 -30.49 -16.37
N VAL A 572 13.77 -30.20 -15.05
CA VAL A 572 14.31 -28.95 -14.48
C VAL A 572 15.29 -29.20 -13.33
N VAL A 573 16.22 -28.25 -13.17
CA VAL A 573 17.17 -28.21 -12.04
C VAL A 573 16.95 -26.90 -11.29
N PHE A 574 16.86 -26.99 -9.97
CA PHE A 574 16.65 -25.86 -9.07
C PHE A 574 17.87 -25.64 -8.19
N GLU A 575 18.08 -24.39 -7.79
CA GLU A 575 19.02 -24.04 -6.72
C GLU A 575 18.38 -24.37 -5.36
N GLY A 576 19.17 -24.94 -4.44
CA GLY A 576 18.70 -25.29 -3.11
C GLY A 576 18.02 -26.65 -3.02
N ASN A 577 17.56 -27.01 -1.79
CA ASN A 577 16.83 -28.24 -1.54
C ASN A 577 15.31 -28.00 -1.57
N VAL A 578 14.72 -28.11 -2.76
CA VAL A 578 13.27 -27.92 -2.99
C VAL A 578 12.43 -29.18 -2.67
N LEU A 579 13.08 -30.28 -2.25
CA LEU A 579 12.43 -31.55 -1.94
C LEU A 579 12.19 -31.75 -0.44
N ARG A 580 12.49 -30.74 0.39
CA ARG A 580 12.28 -30.83 1.83
C ARG A 580 10.78 -30.91 2.13
N THR A 581 10.39 -31.96 2.83
CA THR A 581 9.12 -31.99 3.56
C THR A 581 9.17 -30.89 4.63
N PRO A 582 8.11 -30.09 4.82
CA PRO A 582 8.08 -29.06 5.85
C PRO A 582 8.53 -29.63 7.20
N ARG A 583 9.41 -28.93 7.89
CA ARG A 583 9.77 -29.29 9.27
C ARG A 583 8.51 -29.18 10.12
N ARG A 584 8.12 -30.30 10.76
CA ARG A 584 7.03 -30.37 11.74
C ARG A 584 7.34 -29.56 12.98
#